data_c56feedc38058cbaa06ac8b1bb7cd008
#
_entry.id   c56feedc38058cbaa06ac8b1bb7cd008
#
_cell.length_a   1.000
_cell.length_b   1.000
_cell.length_c   1.000
_cell.angle_alpha   90.00
_cell.angle_beta   90.00
_cell.angle_gamma   90.00
#
_symmetry.space_group_name_H-M   'P 1'
#
loop_
_entity.id
_entity.type
_entity.pdbx_description
1 polymer ?
#
loop_
_entity_poly.entity_id
_entity_poly.type
_entity_poly.pdbx_seq_one_letter_code
_entity_poly.pdbx_strand_id
1 'polypeptide(L)'
;GIDKSNVRFVIHASSARNMESYYQEAGRAGRDGEESEAILIYHPGDLRQYRYFIDESDADDKYRELQYRKLQTITDYANTGECLQQFIVRYFGQDCPPCGKCSNCLNQDELTDITIDAQKVISMVYELDGRFGKTIVAQCLIGSKNQRMQEMNATQYKSFGSLRMKQKDAISLIDYLIASGYLEVEGSKYPLVHVTNHGWDVLDGKTVVKRRIAKISVTTTHAGEESDTLFEALRQKRLELAKQQKVPAFMIFSDRSLHDMAQIKPQNESEFLEVSGVGQAKMKKYGQAMMEIIKRKGK
;
A
#
# COMPACT_ATOMS: atom_id res chain seq x y z
N GLY A 1 24.71 17.70 10.56
CA GLY A 1 23.33 17.74 11.06
C GLY A 1 22.69 19.09 10.77
N ILE A 2 21.40 19.15 10.51
CA ILE A 2 20.65 20.40 10.41
C ILE A 2 20.22 20.76 11.83
N ASP A 3 20.74 21.89 12.35
CA ASP A 3 20.36 22.42 13.65
C ASP A 3 19.64 23.77 13.47
N LYS A 4 18.46 23.70 12.83
CA LYS A 4 17.58 24.82 12.60
C LYS A 4 16.32 24.65 13.44
N SER A 5 16.03 25.62 14.34
CA SER A 5 14.93 25.51 15.30
C SER A 5 13.55 25.65 14.65
N ASN A 6 13.44 26.48 13.60
CA ASN A 6 12.14 26.80 12.94
C ASN A 6 11.79 25.93 11.75
N VAL A 7 12.09 24.63 11.79
CA VAL A 7 11.64 23.67 10.79
C VAL A 7 10.14 23.41 10.99
N ARG A 8 9.31 23.70 9.98
CA ARG A 8 7.83 23.51 10.08
C ARG A 8 7.36 22.15 9.66
N PHE A 9 8.10 21.47 8.76
CA PHE A 9 7.75 20.10 8.36
C PHE A 9 9.00 19.28 8.05
N VAL A 10 8.89 18.00 8.38
CA VAL A 10 9.82 16.96 7.98
C VAL A 10 9.05 15.94 7.17
N ILE A 11 9.44 15.74 5.91
CA ILE A 11 8.78 14.80 5.01
C ILE A 11 9.73 13.65 4.72
N HIS A 12 9.35 12.44 5.14
CA HIS A 12 10.03 11.22 4.75
C HIS A 12 9.38 10.74 3.43
N ALA A 13 10.10 10.92 2.31
CA ALA A 13 9.66 10.50 0.98
C ALA A 13 9.74 8.98 0.77
N SER A 14 10.36 8.26 1.70
CA SER A 14 10.40 6.80 1.79
C SER A 14 10.39 6.38 3.25
N SER A 15 10.12 5.10 3.52
CA SER A 15 10.14 4.57 4.89
C SER A 15 11.50 4.78 5.55
N ALA A 16 11.51 5.14 6.84
CA ALA A 16 12.72 5.06 7.65
C ALA A 16 13.09 3.60 7.91
N ARG A 17 14.36 3.33 8.20
CA ARG A 17 14.83 1.96 8.47
C ARG A 17 14.36 1.39 9.81
N ASN A 18 14.07 2.25 10.78
CA ASN A 18 13.60 1.90 12.13
C ASN A 18 12.96 3.10 12.83
N MET A 19 12.31 2.86 13.97
CA MET A 19 11.61 3.88 14.75
C MET A 19 12.57 4.94 15.33
N GLU A 20 13.77 4.56 15.75
CA GLU A 20 14.75 5.49 16.32
C GLU A 20 15.19 6.52 15.27
N SER A 21 15.49 6.06 14.04
CA SER A 21 15.86 6.97 12.94
C SER A 21 14.69 7.89 12.59
N TYR A 22 13.47 7.33 12.47
CA TYR A 22 12.28 8.11 12.22
C TYR A 22 12.06 9.19 13.29
N TYR A 23 12.13 8.82 14.57
CA TYR A 23 11.92 9.72 15.69
C TYR A 23 12.95 10.86 15.72
N GLN A 24 14.24 10.53 15.51
CA GLN A 24 15.30 11.53 15.45
C GLN A 24 15.16 12.49 14.27
N GLU A 25 14.71 11.99 13.12
CA GLU A 25 14.52 12.80 11.92
C GLU A 25 13.25 13.66 12.03
N ALA A 26 12.14 13.07 12.45
CA ALA A 26 10.87 13.77 12.70
C ALA A 26 11.02 14.84 13.79
N GLY A 27 11.79 14.55 14.85
CA GLY A 27 12.06 15.47 15.97
C GLY A 27 12.92 16.70 15.60
N ARG A 28 13.27 16.86 14.33
CA ARG A 28 13.88 18.12 13.84
C ARG A 28 12.83 19.21 13.61
N ALA A 29 11.56 18.85 13.45
CA ALA A 29 10.48 19.81 13.29
C ALA A 29 10.06 20.40 14.64
N GLY A 30 9.79 21.73 14.67
CA GLY A 30 9.20 22.43 15.80
C GLY A 30 10.08 22.52 17.06
N ARG A 31 11.41 22.59 16.93
CA ARG A 31 12.31 22.76 18.08
C ARG A 31 12.13 24.07 18.80
N ASP A 32 11.50 25.05 18.19
CA ASP A 32 11.14 26.33 18.78
C ASP A 32 9.81 26.31 19.53
N GLY A 33 9.13 25.15 19.57
CA GLY A 33 7.84 24.98 20.24
C GLY A 33 6.62 25.35 19.39
N GLU A 34 6.84 25.88 18.18
CA GLU A 34 5.76 26.22 17.26
C GLU A 34 5.19 24.96 16.55
N GLU A 35 3.96 25.08 16.03
CA GLU A 35 3.31 24.01 15.30
C GLU A 35 4.15 23.53 14.12
N SER A 36 4.27 22.21 14.00
CA SER A 36 5.06 21.56 12.98
C SER A 36 4.51 20.18 12.64
N GLU A 37 4.81 19.71 11.46
CA GLU A 37 4.32 18.42 10.96
C GLU A 37 5.47 17.47 10.60
N ALA A 38 5.30 16.18 10.94
CA ALA A 38 6.13 15.09 10.49
C ALA A 38 5.28 14.15 9.60
N ILE A 39 5.66 14.04 8.33
CA ILE A 39 4.91 13.28 7.33
C ILE A 39 5.75 12.08 6.90
N LEU A 40 5.18 10.88 6.98
CA LEU A 40 5.76 9.64 6.47
C LEU A 40 4.97 9.16 5.26
N ILE A 41 5.61 9.17 4.08
CA ILE A 41 5.09 8.52 2.88
C ILE A 41 5.58 7.08 2.89
N TYR A 42 4.70 6.18 3.32
CA TYR A 42 5.03 4.76 3.45
C TYR A 42 4.69 3.99 2.18
N HIS A 43 5.68 3.26 1.67
CA HIS A 43 5.46 2.29 0.60
C HIS A 43 6.15 0.95 0.95
N PRO A 44 5.42 -0.18 0.94
CA PRO A 44 5.99 -1.49 1.33
C PRO A 44 7.22 -1.90 0.50
N GLY A 45 7.36 -1.37 -0.71
CA GLY A 45 8.52 -1.60 -1.59
C GLY A 45 9.84 -1.07 -1.04
N ASP A 46 9.80 0.01 -0.25
CA ASP A 46 11.00 0.65 0.32
C ASP A 46 11.74 -0.29 1.28
N LEU A 47 10.98 -1.16 1.94
CA LEU A 47 11.55 -2.12 2.90
C LEU A 47 12.46 -3.17 2.24
N ARG A 48 12.34 -3.40 0.92
CA ARG A 48 13.17 -4.37 0.20
C ARG A 48 14.65 -3.98 0.23
N GLN A 49 14.93 -2.70 0.09
CA GLN A 49 16.30 -2.18 0.14
C GLN A 49 16.92 -2.40 1.52
N TYR A 50 16.17 -2.12 2.60
CA TYR A 50 16.66 -2.34 3.95
C TYR A 50 16.87 -3.82 4.25
N ARG A 51 15.97 -4.69 3.81
CA ARG A 51 16.15 -6.16 3.92
C ARG A 51 17.40 -6.63 3.22
N TYR A 52 17.63 -6.16 2.00
CA TYR A 52 18.85 -6.47 1.24
C TYR A 52 20.10 -6.09 2.03
N PHE A 53 20.16 -4.89 2.61
CA PHE A 53 21.31 -4.47 3.42
C PHE A 53 21.47 -5.28 4.72
N ILE A 54 20.39 -5.74 5.32
CA ILE A 54 20.45 -6.62 6.49
C ILE A 54 21.02 -7.99 6.07
N ASP A 55 20.56 -8.55 4.96
CA ASP A 55 21.00 -9.86 4.45
C ASP A 55 22.48 -9.87 4.03
N GLU A 56 22.95 -8.80 3.40
CA GLU A 56 24.33 -8.63 2.95
C GLU A 56 25.29 -8.18 4.04
N SER A 57 24.81 -7.91 5.25
CA SER A 57 25.68 -7.50 6.36
C SER A 57 26.51 -8.67 6.88
N ASP A 58 27.79 -8.42 7.23
CA ASP A 58 28.68 -9.39 7.91
C ASP A 58 28.32 -9.61 9.38
N ALA A 59 27.19 -9.09 9.84
CA ALA A 59 26.71 -9.18 11.21
C ALA A 59 26.25 -10.60 11.58
N ASP A 60 26.27 -10.93 12.86
CA ASP A 60 25.76 -12.20 13.37
C ASP A 60 24.20 -12.29 13.21
N ASP A 61 23.69 -13.50 13.36
CA ASP A 61 22.25 -13.75 13.19
C ASP A 61 21.39 -13.02 14.21
N LYS A 62 21.90 -12.81 15.45
CA LYS A 62 21.17 -12.07 16.50
C LYS A 62 21.02 -10.60 16.14
N TYR A 63 22.08 -10.00 15.59
CA TYR A 63 22.01 -8.63 15.13
C TYR A 63 21.06 -8.48 13.94
N ARG A 64 21.13 -9.38 12.95
CA ARG A 64 20.22 -9.39 11.82
C ARG A 64 18.77 -9.52 12.27
N GLU A 65 18.48 -10.44 13.19
CA GLU A 65 17.15 -10.61 13.76
C GLU A 65 16.66 -9.33 14.44
N LEU A 66 17.50 -8.65 15.20
CA LEU A 66 17.18 -7.37 15.82
C LEU A 66 16.84 -6.31 14.76
N GLN A 67 17.61 -6.23 13.66
CA GLN A 67 17.34 -5.27 12.58
C GLN A 67 16.01 -5.58 11.87
N TYR A 68 15.69 -6.85 11.65
CA TYR A 68 14.40 -7.25 11.08
C TYR A 68 13.23 -6.90 12.00
N ARG A 69 13.34 -7.10 13.33
CA ARG A 69 12.32 -6.66 14.29
C ARG A 69 12.12 -5.14 14.26
N LYS A 70 13.21 -4.37 14.20
CA LYS A 70 13.14 -2.91 14.08
C LYS A 70 12.47 -2.48 12.77
N LEU A 71 12.75 -3.17 11.67
CA LEU A 71 12.10 -2.93 10.38
C LEU A 71 10.61 -3.31 10.41
N GLN A 72 10.23 -4.37 11.14
CA GLN A 72 8.83 -4.71 11.35
C GLN A 72 8.11 -3.63 12.14
N THR A 73 8.72 -3.10 13.20
CA THR A 73 8.09 -2.05 14.02
C THR A 73 7.76 -0.77 13.24
N ILE A 74 8.61 -0.34 12.31
CA ILE A 74 8.27 0.81 11.44
C ILE A 74 7.14 0.48 10.48
N THR A 75 7.02 -0.78 10.07
CA THR A 75 5.87 -1.27 9.28
C THR A 75 4.58 -1.20 10.10
N ASP A 76 4.64 -1.65 11.35
CA ASP A 76 3.49 -1.63 12.26
C ASP A 76 3.04 -0.19 12.56
N TYR A 77 4.01 0.72 12.78
CA TYR A 77 3.73 2.15 12.93
C TYR A 77 2.99 2.74 11.72
N ALA A 78 3.41 2.38 10.52
CA ALA A 78 2.77 2.88 9.29
C ALA A 78 1.38 2.30 9.05
N ASN A 79 1.05 1.15 9.63
CA ASN A 79 -0.22 0.43 9.44
C ASN A 79 -1.15 0.47 10.66
N THR A 80 -0.70 1.01 11.79
CA THR A 80 -1.53 1.07 13.00
C THR A 80 -2.75 1.98 12.83
N GLY A 81 -3.85 1.60 13.45
CA GLY A 81 -5.03 2.47 13.64
C GLY A 81 -5.00 3.29 14.93
N GLU A 82 -4.01 3.06 15.80
CA GLU A 82 -3.85 3.77 17.07
C GLU A 82 -3.26 5.18 16.88
N CYS A 83 -3.24 5.96 17.96
CA CYS A 83 -2.57 7.26 17.97
C CYS A 83 -1.08 7.09 17.64
N LEU A 84 -0.60 7.77 16.61
CA LEU A 84 0.79 7.66 16.16
C LEU A 84 1.80 8.11 17.23
N GLN A 85 1.48 9.17 17.99
CA GLN A 85 2.34 9.60 19.09
C GLN A 85 2.37 8.56 20.21
N GLN A 86 1.23 7.99 20.58
CA GLN A 86 1.16 6.94 21.59
C GLN A 86 1.95 5.70 21.19
N PHE A 87 1.90 5.31 19.92
CA PHE A 87 2.72 4.21 19.39
C PHE A 87 4.22 4.49 19.59
N ILE A 88 4.70 5.70 19.23
CA ILE A 88 6.11 6.09 19.41
C ILE A 88 6.51 6.06 20.89
N VAL A 89 5.71 6.66 21.76
CA VAL A 89 5.99 6.76 23.20
C VAL A 89 6.05 5.37 23.83
N ARG A 90 5.15 4.47 23.45
CA ARG A 90 5.12 3.07 23.91
C ARG A 90 6.35 2.29 23.40
N TYR A 91 6.79 2.54 22.17
CA TYR A 91 8.02 1.94 21.65
C TYR A 91 9.25 2.27 22.53
N PHE A 92 9.31 3.45 23.08
CA PHE A 92 10.39 3.87 24.00
C PHE A 92 10.11 3.50 25.47
N GLY A 93 9.13 2.63 25.73
CA GLY A 93 8.87 2.08 27.07
C GLY A 93 8.06 2.98 28.01
N GLN A 94 7.40 3.99 27.46
CA GLN A 94 6.52 4.90 28.20
C GLN A 94 5.07 4.76 27.70
N ASP A 95 4.13 5.40 28.36
CA ASP A 95 2.75 5.50 27.92
C ASP A 95 2.27 6.95 27.97
N CYS A 96 1.30 7.28 27.11
CA CYS A 96 0.66 8.59 27.08
C CYS A 96 -0.78 8.46 26.55
N PRO A 97 -1.68 9.41 26.85
CA PRO A 97 -2.98 9.46 26.22
C PRO A 97 -2.84 9.79 24.71
N PRO A 98 -3.89 9.49 23.91
CA PRO A 98 -3.92 9.88 22.51
C PRO A 98 -3.69 11.40 22.34
N CYS A 99 -2.88 11.77 21.34
CA CYS A 99 -2.41 13.16 21.18
C CYS A 99 -3.49 14.12 20.63
N GLY A 100 -4.57 13.61 20.06
CA GLY A 100 -5.65 14.41 19.48
C GLY A 100 -5.30 15.16 18.18
N LYS A 101 -4.05 15.09 17.70
CA LYS A 101 -3.55 15.90 16.57
C LYS A 101 -2.88 15.11 15.44
N CYS A 102 -2.55 13.86 15.62
CA CYS A 102 -2.00 13.04 14.52
C CYS A 102 -3.10 12.62 13.53
N SER A 103 -2.69 12.18 12.34
CA SER A 103 -3.62 11.75 11.30
C SER A 103 -4.63 10.70 11.77
N ASN A 104 -4.21 9.74 12.60
CA ASN A 104 -5.11 8.72 13.14
C ASN A 104 -6.12 9.29 14.16
N CYS A 105 -5.72 10.25 15.01
CA CYS A 105 -6.62 10.91 15.93
C CYS A 105 -7.63 11.84 15.23
N LEU A 106 -7.18 12.54 14.19
CA LEU A 106 -8.01 13.45 13.40
C LEU A 106 -8.85 12.76 12.33
N ASN A 107 -8.57 11.46 12.06
CA ASN A 107 -9.28 10.71 11.07
C ASN A 107 -10.76 10.57 11.44
N GLN A 108 -11.64 11.17 10.62
CA GLN A 108 -13.09 11.14 10.77
C GLN A 108 -13.75 10.01 9.97
N ASP A 109 -12.96 9.16 9.30
CA ASP A 109 -13.48 8.01 8.58
C ASP A 109 -14.25 7.10 9.56
N GLU A 110 -15.36 6.56 9.06
CA GLU A 110 -16.21 5.68 9.84
C GLU A 110 -15.47 4.40 10.23
N LEU A 111 -15.56 4.05 11.53
CA LEU A 111 -15.08 2.76 12.01
C LEU A 111 -15.97 1.65 11.45
N THR A 112 -15.46 0.95 10.44
CA THR A 112 -16.13 -0.19 9.83
C THR A 112 -15.80 -1.46 10.62
N ASP A 113 -16.83 -2.25 10.91
CA ASP A 113 -16.67 -3.59 11.49
C ASP A 113 -16.11 -4.52 10.40
N ILE A 114 -14.90 -5.03 10.63
CA ILE A 114 -14.20 -5.96 9.74
C ILE A 114 -14.00 -7.33 10.41
N THR A 115 -14.75 -7.62 11.46
CA THR A 115 -14.57 -8.84 12.27
C THR A 115 -14.62 -10.10 11.43
N ILE A 116 -15.58 -10.20 10.50
CA ILE A 116 -15.71 -11.38 9.63
C ILE A 116 -14.49 -11.55 8.73
N ASP A 117 -13.97 -10.47 8.15
CA ASP A 117 -12.79 -10.56 7.29
C ASP A 117 -11.52 -10.82 8.12
N ALA A 118 -11.43 -10.27 9.33
CA ALA A 118 -10.37 -10.60 10.29
C ALA A 118 -10.40 -12.09 10.68
N GLN A 119 -11.58 -12.65 10.97
CA GLN A 119 -11.75 -14.08 11.27
C GLN A 119 -11.29 -14.97 10.12
N LYS A 120 -11.61 -14.61 8.85
CA LYS A 120 -11.14 -15.35 7.68
C LYS A 120 -9.61 -15.33 7.56
N VAL A 121 -8.99 -14.17 7.80
CA VAL A 121 -7.52 -14.04 7.78
C VAL A 121 -6.90 -14.89 8.87
N ILE A 122 -7.38 -14.76 10.11
CA ILE A 122 -6.85 -15.48 11.27
C ILE A 122 -7.04 -16.99 11.09
N SER A 123 -8.21 -17.43 10.58
CA SER A 123 -8.48 -18.84 10.27
C SER A 123 -7.51 -19.38 9.22
N MET A 124 -7.21 -18.62 8.16
CA MET A 124 -6.24 -19.05 7.15
C MET A 124 -4.84 -19.19 7.74
N VAL A 125 -4.40 -18.26 8.59
CA VAL A 125 -3.08 -18.34 9.27
C VAL A 125 -3.03 -19.59 10.14
N TYR A 126 -4.10 -19.90 10.87
CA TYR A 126 -4.22 -21.12 11.68
C TYR A 126 -4.19 -22.39 10.81
N GLU A 127 -4.97 -22.46 9.73
CA GLU A 127 -5.02 -23.59 8.81
C GLU A 127 -3.66 -23.85 8.12
N LEU A 128 -2.87 -22.81 7.92
CA LEU A 128 -1.50 -22.87 7.39
C LEU A 128 -0.45 -23.21 8.47
N ASP A 129 -0.87 -23.39 9.73
CA ASP A 129 -0.02 -23.79 10.86
C ASP A 129 1.18 -22.83 11.06
N GLY A 130 0.99 -21.53 10.82
CA GLY A 130 2.03 -20.50 10.97
C GLY A 130 3.28 -20.68 10.07
N ARG A 131 3.22 -21.55 9.03
CA ARG A 131 4.41 -21.90 8.21
C ARG A 131 4.67 -20.97 7.04
N PHE A 132 3.87 -19.92 6.86
CA PHE A 132 3.95 -19.06 5.68
C PHE A 132 3.89 -17.58 6.04
N GLY A 133 4.54 -16.79 5.17
CA GLY A 133 4.48 -15.33 5.27
C GLY A 133 3.22 -14.75 4.64
N LYS A 134 2.96 -13.47 4.91
CA LYS A 134 1.75 -12.73 4.53
C LYS A 134 1.38 -12.82 3.05
N THR A 135 2.34 -12.93 2.14
CA THR A 135 2.08 -13.04 0.71
C THR A 135 1.35 -14.33 0.36
N ILE A 136 1.79 -15.46 0.91
CA ILE A 136 1.15 -16.77 0.69
C ILE A 136 -0.23 -16.79 1.36
N VAL A 137 -0.34 -16.29 2.60
CA VAL A 137 -1.63 -16.15 3.30
C VAL A 137 -2.62 -15.34 2.46
N ALA A 138 -2.20 -14.17 1.92
CA ALA A 138 -3.05 -13.35 1.06
C ALA A 138 -3.45 -14.07 -0.24
N GLN A 139 -2.54 -14.81 -0.87
CA GLN A 139 -2.83 -15.57 -2.09
C GLN A 139 -3.83 -16.71 -1.83
N CYS A 140 -3.73 -17.40 -0.70
CA CYS A 140 -4.71 -18.40 -0.28
C CYS A 140 -6.10 -17.75 -0.08
N LEU A 141 -6.16 -16.65 0.67
CA LEU A 141 -7.41 -15.94 1.00
C LEU A 141 -8.18 -15.44 -0.22
N ILE A 142 -7.47 -14.97 -1.25
CA ILE A 142 -8.11 -14.50 -2.49
C ILE A 142 -8.37 -15.61 -3.52
N GLY A 143 -7.99 -16.86 -3.20
CA GLY A 143 -8.18 -17.99 -4.11
C GLY A 143 -7.30 -17.92 -5.37
N SER A 144 -6.03 -17.50 -5.22
CA SER A 144 -5.09 -17.42 -6.33
C SER A 144 -4.88 -18.78 -7.01
N LYS A 145 -4.84 -18.79 -8.35
CA LYS A 145 -4.65 -19.99 -9.15
C LYS A 145 -3.23 -20.19 -9.67
N ASN A 146 -2.24 -19.54 -9.04
CA ASN A 146 -0.86 -19.65 -9.44
C ASN A 146 -0.28 -21.04 -9.14
N GLN A 147 0.86 -21.36 -9.77
CA GLN A 147 1.51 -22.66 -9.63
C GLN A 147 1.80 -23.01 -8.16
N ARG A 148 2.23 -22.03 -7.35
CA ARG A 148 2.52 -22.25 -5.92
C ARG A 148 1.31 -22.73 -5.14
N MET A 149 0.12 -22.17 -5.40
CA MET A 149 -1.13 -22.61 -4.75
C MET A 149 -1.55 -24.01 -5.17
N GLN A 150 -1.28 -24.38 -6.43
CA GLN A 150 -1.53 -25.74 -6.93
C GLN A 150 -0.58 -26.75 -6.26
N GLU A 151 0.72 -26.46 -6.20
CA GLU A 151 1.73 -27.32 -5.54
C GLU A 151 1.43 -27.55 -4.06
N MET A 152 0.89 -26.54 -3.37
CA MET A 152 0.49 -26.61 -1.97
C MET A 152 -0.86 -27.32 -1.76
N ASN A 153 -1.59 -27.66 -2.82
CA ASN A 153 -2.98 -28.10 -2.73
C ASN A 153 -3.85 -27.14 -1.90
N ALA A 154 -3.65 -25.81 -2.13
CA ALA A 154 -4.23 -24.77 -1.28
C ALA A 154 -5.78 -24.82 -1.20
N THR A 155 -6.44 -25.41 -2.18
CA THR A 155 -7.90 -25.62 -2.21
C THR A 155 -8.43 -26.55 -1.10
N GLN A 156 -7.56 -27.28 -0.41
CA GLN A 156 -7.94 -28.11 0.74
C GLN A 156 -8.28 -27.27 1.99
N TYR A 157 -7.77 -26.05 2.08
CA TYR A 157 -8.02 -25.17 3.22
C TYR A 157 -9.43 -24.56 3.13
N LYS A 158 -10.17 -24.57 4.24
CA LYS A 158 -11.56 -24.07 4.29
C LYS A 158 -11.66 -22.58 3.99
N SER A 159 -10.65 -21.83 4.40
CA SER A 159 -10.57 -20.38 4.19
C SER A 159 -10.05 -19.98 2.82
N PHE A 160 -9.74 -20.95 1.91
CA PHE A 160 -9.25 -20.65 0.57
C PHE A 160 -10.32 -19.92 -0.26
N GLY A 161 -9.93 -18.79 -0.89
CA GLY A 161 -10.83 -17.99 -1.72
C GLY A 161 -11.96 -17.29 -0.95
N SER A 162 -11.83 -17.17 0.38
CA SER A 162 -12.87 -16.60 1.24
C SER A 162 -12.96 -15.08 1.16
N LEU A 163 -11.90 -14.37 0.69
CA LEU A 163 -11.88 -12.92 0.54
C LEU A 163 -12.02 -12.50 -0.93
N ARG A 164 -13.00 -11.64 -1.20
CA ARG A 164 -13.22 -11.05 -2.54
C ARG A 164 -12.58 -9.67 -2.63
N MET A 165 -11.24 -9.62 -2.66
CA MET A 165 -10.48 -8.38 -2.78
C MET A 165 -9.20 -8.59 -3.58
N LYS A 166 -8.48 -7.50 -3.92
CA LYS A 166 -7.18 -7.60 -4.59
C LYS A 166 -6.13 -8.07 -3.58
N GLN A 167 -5.08 -8.74 -4.07
CA GLN A 167 -3.99 -9.24 -3.22
C GLN A 167 -3.36 -8.14 -2.36
N LYS A 168 -3.18 -6.94 -2.91
CA LYS A 168 -2.64 -5.79 -2.15
C LYS A 168 -3.52 -5.39 -0.95
N ASP A 169 -4.84 -5.49 -1.13
CA ASP A 169 -5.79 -5.12 -0.08
C ASP A 169 -5.83 -6.19 1.02
N ALA A 170 -5.71 -7.48 0.62
CA ALA A 170 -5.55 -8.59 1.57
C ALA A 170 -4.25 -8.46 2.37
N ILE A 171 -3.12 -8.10 1.73
CA ILE A 171 -1.86 -7.83 2.44
C ILE A 171 -2.02 -6.65 3.40
N SER A 172 -2.68 -5.55 2.98
CA SER A 172 -2.95 -4.40 3.86
C SER A 172 -3.83 -4.76 5.06
N LEU A 173 -4.78 -5.69 4.88
CA LEU A 173 -5.59 -6.20 6.00
C LEU A 173 -4.73 -7.02 6.97
N ILE A 174 -3.87 -7.90 6.46
CA ILE A 174 -2.94 -8.69 7.27
C ILE A 174 -1.98 -7.76 8.03
N ASP A 175 -1.40 -6.75 7.36
CA ASP A 175 -0.51 -5.77 8.00
C ASP A 175 -1.23 -5.00 9.12
N TYR A 176 -2.49 -4.63 8.91
CA TYR A 176 -3.32 -4.00 9.94
C TYR A 176 -3.56 -4.94 11.14
N LEU A 177 -3.85 -6.21 10.90
CA LEU A 177 -4.07 -7.19 11.98
C LEU A 177 -2.79 -7.47 12.78
N ILE A 178 -1.62 -7.43 12.12
CA ILE A 178 -0.31 -7.51 12.78
C ILE A 178 -0.08 -6.27 13.63
N ALA A 179 -0.24 -5.07 13.06
CA ALA A 179 -0.04 -3.81 13.76
C ALA A 179 -1.01 -3.63 14.95
N SER A 180 -2.19 -4.27 14.88
CA SER A 180 -3.19 -4.27 15.95
C SER A 180 -3.04 -5.42 16.96
N GLY A 181 -2.01 -6.26 16.82
CA GLY A 181 -1.68 -7.33 17.76
C GLY A 181 -2.58 -8.59 17.69
N TYR A 182 -3.39 -8.73 16.65
CA TYR A 182 -4.18 -9.96 16.42
C TYR A 182 -3.36 -11.07 15.75
N LEU A 183 -2.35 -10.67 15.00
CA LEU A 183 -1.35 -11.53 14.40
C LEU A 183 0.04 -11.04 14.81
N GLU A 184 1.03 -11.90 14.74
CA GLU A 184 2.42 -11.55 14.95
C GLU A 184 3.30 -12.13 13.84
N VAL A 185 4.49 -11.57 13.69
CA VAL A 185 5.48 -12.02 12.70
C VAL A 185 6.68 -12.58 13.42
N GLU A 186 6.99 -13.84 13.15
CA GLU A 186 8.15 -14.54 13.68
C GLU A 186 9.17 -14.83 12.56
N GLY A 187 10.45 -14.83 12.92
CA GLY A 187 11.56 -15.05 12.01
C GLY A 187 12.06 -13.78 11.33
N SER A 188 13.29 -13.85 10.83
CA SER A 188 14.01 -12.71 10.28
C SER A 188 13.97 -12.69 8.75
N LYS A 189 14.69 -13.60 8.10
CA LYS A 189 14.83 -13.66 6.64
C LYS A 189 13.54 -14.07 5.93
N TYR A 190 12.82 -15.01 6.53
CA TYR A 190 11.55 -15.54 6.01
C TYR A 190 10.46 -15.36 7.07
N PRO A 191 9.90 -14.14 7.19
CA PRO A 191 8.92 -13.83 8.22
C PRO A 191 7.65 -14.68 8.05
N LEU A 192 7.30 -15.39 9.10
CA LEU A 192 6.12 -16.24 9.20
C LEU A 192 5.05 -15.51 10.00
N VAL A 193 3.78 -15.75 9.70
CA VAL A 193 2.66 -15.09 10.39
C VAL A 193 2.01 -16.09 11.33
N HIS A 194 1.84 -15.71 12.59
CA HIS A 194 1.24 -16.52 13.65
C HIS A 194 0.03 -15.82 14.28
N VAL A 195 -0.85 -16.62 14.87
CA VAL A 195 -2.04 -16.13 15.59
C VAL A 195 -1.65 -15.83 17.03
N THR A 196 -1.96 -14.63 17.52
CA THR A 196 -1.77 -14.26 18.93
C THR A 196 -2.96 -14.68 19.80
N ASN A 197 -2.83 -14.55 21.13
CA ASN A 197 -3.96 -14.76 22.05
C ASN A 197 -5.14 -13.82 21.72
N HIS A 198 -4.87 -12.56 21.34
CA HIS A 198 -5.91 -11.63 20.92
C HIS A 198 -6.57 -12.05 19.59
N GLY A 199 -5.80 -12.69 18.70
CA GLY A 199 -6.36 -13.29 17.48
C GLY A 199 -7.33 -14.42 17.78
N TRP A 200 -7.03 -15.27 18.77
CA TRP A 200 -7.95 -16.31 19.24
C TRP A 200 -9.25 -15.73 19.81
N ASP A 201 -9.20 -14.62 20.55
CA ASP A 201 -10.40 -13.96 21.05
C ASP A 201 -11.31 -13.44 19.92
N VAL A 202 -10.75 -13.09 18.76
CA VAL A 202 -11.52 -12.73 17.56
C VAL A 202 -12.22 -13.94 16.97
N LEU A 203 -11.52 -15.09 16.87
CA LEU A 203 -12.13 -16.34 16.38
C LEU A 203 -13.24 -16.84 17.29
N ASP A 204 -13.05 -16.70 18.59
CA ASP A 204 -14.04 -17.07 19.61
C ASP A 204 -15.25 -16.08 19.68
N GLY A 205 -15.23 -14.99 18.90
CA GLY A 205 -16.27 -13.96 18.92
C GLY A 205 -16.27 -13.08 20.16
N LYS A 206 -15.22 -13.11 20.97
CA LYS A 206 -15.08 -12.29 22.19
C LYS A 206 -14.68 -10.84 21.87
N THR A 207 -14.05 -10.62 20.70
CA THR A 207 -13.50 -9.32 20.30
C THR A 207 -14.01 -8.92 18.91
N VAL A 208 -14.47 -7.68 18.79
CA VAL A 208 -14.87 -7.07 17.53
C VAL A 208 -13.69 -6.30 16.95
N VAL A 209 -13.34 -6.56 15.70
CA VAL A 209 -12.27 -5.86 14.99
C VAL A 209 -12.85 -4.73 14.16
N LYS A 210 -12.45 -3.49 14.45
CA LYS A 210 -12.89 -2.30 13.73
C LYS A 210 -11.70 -1.63 13.06
N ARG A 211 -11.84 -1.23 11.81
CA ARG A 211 -10.83 -0.48 11.05
C ARG A 211 -11.44 0.78 10.46
N ARG A 212 -10.72 1.90 10.52
CA ARG A 212 -11.06 3.06 9.71
C ARG A 212 -10.71 2.75 8.26
N ILE A 213 -11.71 2.64 7.43
CA ILE A 213 -11.54 2.47 5.99
C ILE A 213 -11.83 3.85 5.40
N ALA A 214 -10.80 4.46 4.80
CA ALA A 214 -11.03 5.65 4.00
C ALA A 214 -12.19 5.31 3.06
N LYS A 215 -13.34 5.95 3.28
CA LYS A 215 -14.31 6.04 2.19
C LYS A 215 -13.47 6.66 1.09
N ILE A 216 -13.16 5.89 0.05
CA ILE A 216 -12.85 6.49 -1.22
C ILE A 216 -14.12 7.31 -1.49
N SER A 217 -14.15 8.52 -0.95
CA SER A 217 -14.86 9.57 -1.62
C SER A 217 -14.15 9.58 -2.96
N VAL A 218 -14.73 8.88 -3.93
CA VAL A 218 -14.71 9.36 -5.29
C VAL A 218 -15.27 10.77 -5.11
N THR A 219 -14.36 11.70 -4.81
CA THR A 219 -14.59 13.07 -5.17
C THR A 219 -14.69 12.94 -6.69
N THR A 220 -15.89 12.62 -7.14
CA THR A 220 -16.40 13.07 -8.40
C THR A 220 -16.37 14.59 -8.26
N THR A 221 -15.17 15.17 -8.43
CA THR A 221 -15.13 16.44 -9.11
C THR A 221 -15.90 16.15 -10.39
N HIS A 222 -17.00 16.87 -10.61
CA HIS A 222 -17.88 16.76 -11.78
C HIS A 222 -17.17 17.04 -13.13
N ALA A 223 -15.86 16.88 -13.20
CA ALA A 223 -15.02 16.72 -14.38
C ALA A 223 -14.72 15.24 -14.72
N GLY A 224 -15.22 14.24 -13.94
CA GLY A 224 -14.77 12.85 -13.97
C GLY A 224 -15.58 11.91 -14.87
N GLU A 225 -16.86 12.13 -15.07
CA GLU A 225 -17.66 11.16 -15.85
C GLU A 225 -17.34 11.19 -17.36
N GLU A 226 -17.02 12.37 -17.91
CA GLU A 226 -16.58 12.48 -19.30
C GLU A 226 -15.14 11.98 -19.51
N SER A 227 -14.24 12.16 -18.52
CA SER A 227 -12.86 11.68 -18.64
C SER A 227 -12.75 10.17 -18.51
N ASP A 228 -13.60 9.52 -17.71
CA ASP A 228 -13.60 8.06 -17.55
C ASP A 228 -14.14 7.37 -18.82
N THR A 229 -15.17 7.93 -19.47
CA THR A 229 -15.68 7.41 -20.74
C THR A 229 -14.68 7.60 -21.87
N LEU A 230 -13.97 8.72 -21.91
CA LEU A 230 -12.92 8.99 -22.89
C LEU A 230 -11.69 8.10 -22.64
N PHE A 231 -11.27 7.94 -21.40
CA PHE A 231 -10.18 7.05 -21.04
C PHE A 231 -10.43 5.60 -21.48
N GLU A 232 -11.63 5.06 -21.21
CA GLU A 232 -11.97 3.70 -21.64
C GLU A 232 -12.03 3.58 -23.17
N ALA A 233 -12.48 4.60 -23.89
CA ALA A 233 -12.45 4.61 -25.33
C ALA A 233 -11.01 4.61 -25.90
N LEU A 234 -10.13 5.41 -25.31
CA LEU A 234 -8.70 5.44 -25.65
C LEU A 234 -8.02 4.12 -25.32
N ARG A 235 -8.38 3.50 -24.20
CA ARG A 235 -7.88 2.17 -23.78
C ARG A 235 -8.28 1.07 -24.76
N GLN A 236 -9.53 1.06 -25.21
CA GLN A 236 -10.00 0.12 -26.23
C GLN A 236 -9.26 0.33 -27.56
N LYS A 237 -9.10 1.58 -28.00
CA LYS A 237 -8.35 1.88 -29.22
C LYS A 237 -6.90 1.42 -29.15
N ARG A 238 -6.24 1.65 -28.02
CA ARG A 238 -4.90 1.12 -27.77
C ARG A 238 -4.84 -0.40 -27.88
N LEU A 239 -5.82 -1.14 -27.34
CA LEU A 239 -5.89 -2.59 -27.44
C LEU A 239 -6.08 -3.07 -28.89
N GLU A 240 -6.88 -2.38 -29.69
CA GLU A 240 -7.03 -2.67 -31.12
C GLU A 240 -5.69 -2.51 -31.86
N LEU A 241 -5.00 -1.37 -31.65
CA LEU A 241 -3.70 -1.09 -32.27
C LEU A 241 -2.64 -2.12 -31.81
N ALA A 242 -2.65 -2.52 -30.56
CA ALA A 242 -1.74 -3.52 -30.01
C ALA A 242 -1.94 -4.89 -30.65
N LYS A 243 -3.21 -5.32 -30.82
CA LYS A 243 -3.57 -6.57 -31.52
C LYS A 243 -3.14 -6.55 -32.98
N GLN A 244 -3.39 -5.45 -33.69
CA GLN A 244 -2.98 -5.30 -35.10
C GLN A 244 -1.47 -5.42 -35.27
N GLN A 245 -0.69 -4.90 -34.34
CA GLN A 245 0.77 -4.91 -34.41
C GLN A 245 1.42 -6.11 -33.69
N LYS A 246 0.62 -6.97 -33.06
CA LYS A 246 1.08 -8.13 -32.27
C LYS A 246 2.09 -7.75 -31.19
N VAL A 247 1.87 -6.60 -30.52
CA VAL A 247 2.68 -6.11 -29.41
C VAL A 247 1.85 -5.92 -28.14
N PRO A 248 2.45 -5.96 -26.96
CA PRO A 248 1.77 -5.63 -25.71
C PRO A 248 1.23 -4.19 -25.72
N ALA A 249 0.03 -3.96 -25.15
CA ALA A 249 -0.66 -2.66 -25.20
C ALA A 249 0.14 -1.51 -24.59
N PHE A 250 0.94 -1.78 -23.52
CA PHE A 250 1.78 -0.76 -22.87
C PHE A 250 2.90 -0.23 -23.78
N MET A 251 3.30 -0.98 -24.80
CA MET A 251 4.29 -0.53 -25.78
C MET A 251 3.74 0.54 -26.73
N ILE A 252 2.43 0.56 -26.98
CA ILE A 252 1.77 1.61 -27.73
C ILE A 252 1.74 2.90 -26.88
N PHE A 253 1.00 2.89 -25.77
CA PHE A 253 0.94 3.98 -24.79
C PHE A 253 0.76 3.40 -23.39
N SER A 254 1.38 4.04 -22.38
CA SER A 254 1.15 3.73 -20.97
C SER A 254 -0.24 4.20 -20.51
N ASP A 255 -0.76 3.63 -19.40
CA ASP A 255 -2.02 4.11 -18.82
C ASP A 255 -1.90 5.59 -18.41
N ARG A 256 -0.74 6.04 -17.93
CA ARG A 256 -0.46 7.44 -17.64
C ARG A 256 -0.63 8.33 -18.88
N SER A 257 -0.11 7.89 -20.03
CA SER A 257 -0.28 8.63 -21.29
C SER A 257 -1.75 8.74 -21.69
N LEU A 258 -2.56 7.69 -21.47
CA LEU A 258 -4.00 7.72 -21.75
C LEU A 258 -4.76 8.64 -20.79
N HIS A 259 -4.39 8.67 -19.51
CA HIS A 259 -4.97 9.62 -18.55
C HIS A 259 -4.65 11.07 -18.95
N ASP A 260 -3.39 11.35 -19.30
CA ASP A 260 -2.98 12.68 -19.77
C ASP A 260 -3.76 13.07 -21.04
N MET A 261 -3.94 12.15 -22.01
CA MET A 261 -4.77 12.38 -23.20
C MET A 261 -6.23 12.68 -22.86
N ALA A 262 -6.79 11.99 -21.87
CA ALA A 262 -8.17 12.21 -21.44
C ALA A 262 -8.36 13.56 -20.72
N GLN A 263 -7.33 14.05 -20.02
CA GLN A 263 -7.34 15.34 -19.34
C GLN A 263 -7.05 16.50 -20.28
N ILE A 264 -5.98 16.42 -21.08
CA ILE A 264 -5.51 17.49 -21.96
C ILE A 264 -6.44 17.61 -23.17
N LYS A 265 -7.06 16.51 -23.63
CA LYS A 265 -7.92 16.41 -24.82
C LYS A 265 -7.27 17.06 -26.05
N PRO A 266 -6.05 16.66 -26.45
CA PRO A 266 -5.29 17.33 -27.50
C PRO A 266 -6.03 17.31 -28.83
N GLN A 267 -6.12 18.48 -29.49
CA GLN A 267 -6.85 18.68 -30.73
C GLN A 267 -5.96 18.71 -31.97
N ASN A 268 -4.66 18.89 -31.78
CA ASN A 268 -3.65 18.98 -32.83
C ASN A 268 -2.37 18.25 -32.46
N GLU A 269 -1.45 18.10 -33.42
CA GLU A 269 -0.20 17.35 -33.22
C GLU A 269 0.72 17.97 -32.15
N SER A 270 0.72 19.31 -32.07
CA SER A 270 1.54 20.03 -31.09
C SER A 270 1.11 19.70 -29.66
N GLU A 271 -0.18 19.79 -29.37
CA GLU A 271 -0.77 19.45 -28.07
C GLU A 271 -0.63 17.96 -27.76
N PHE A 272 -0.69 17.09 -28.77
CA PHE A 272 -0.53 15.66 -28.60
C PHE A 272 0.91 15.28 -28.18
N LEU A 273 1.90 16.05 -28.61
CA LEU A 273 3.29 15.90 -28.24
C LEU A 273 3.59 16.34 -26.79
N GLU A 274 2.72 17.16 -26.19
CA GLU A 274 2.82 17.56 -24.77
C GLU A 274 2.38 16.45 -23.81
N VAL A 275 1.67 15.42 -24.31
CA VAL A 275 1.23 14.28 -23.52
C VAL A 275 2.42 13.46 -23.02
N SER A 276 2.44 13.14 -21.74
CA SER A 276 3.51 12.37 -21.09
C SER A 276 3.76 11.03 -21.81
N GLY A 277 5.01 10.78 -22.22
CA GLY A 277 5.40 9.54 -22.88
C GLY A 277 5.05 9.45 -24.37
N VAL A 278 4.67 10.58 -25.00
CA VAL A 278 4.44 10.70 -26.45
C VAL A 278 5.61 11.43 -27.10
N GLY A 279 6.38 10.72 -27.92
CA GLY A 279 7.41 11.30 -28.78
C GLY A 279 6.96 11.33 -30.25
N GLN A 280 7.71 12.00 -31.10
CA GLN A 280 7.41 12.15 -32.54
C GLN A 280 7.13 10.84 -33.26
N ALA A 281 7.86 9.75 -32.92
CA ALA A 281 7.65 8.44 -33.51
C ALA A 281 6.27 7.85 -33.18
N LYS A 282 5.79 8.00 -31.93
CA LYS A 282 4.46 7.54 -31.50
C LYS A 282 3.36 8.44 -32.05
N MET A 283 3.61 9.75 -32.11
CA MET A 283 2.71 10.71 -32.73
C MET A 283 2.46 10.34 -34.19
N LYS A 284 3.51 10.17 -34.98
CA LYS A 284 3.42 9.81 -36.40
C LYS A 284 2.69 8.48 -36.64
N LYS A 285 2.86 7.51 -35.74
CA LYS A 285 2.36 6.14 -35.92
C LYS A 285 0.94 5.95 -35.38
N TYR A 286 0.59 6.61 -34.28
CA TYR A 286 -0.65 6.37 -33.54
C TYR A 286 -1.46 7.63 -33.22
N GLY A 287 -0.85 8.82 -33.36
CA GLY A 287 -1.46 10.07 -32.91
C GLY A 287 -2.79 10.36 -33.58
N GLN A 288 -2.89 10.18 -34.89
CA GLN A 288 -4.12 10.42 -35.62
C GLN A 288 -5.28 9.54 -35.12
N ALA A 289 -5.05 8.25 -34.93
CA ALA A 289 -6.07 7.31 -34.47
C ALA A 289 -6.55 7.62 -33.04
N MET A 290 -5.68 8.12 -32.17
CA MET A 290 -6.06 8.55 -30.83
C MET A 290 -6.79 9.88 -30.81
N MET A 291 -6.34 10.86 -31.61
CA MET A 291 -7.00 12.17 -31.75
C MET A 291 -8.42 12.06 -32.34
N GLU A 292 -8.67 11.10 -33.23
CA GLU A 292 -10.02 10.84 -33.74
C GLU A 292 -10.98 10.40 -32.62
N ILE A 293 -10.50 9.56 -31.68
CA ILE A 293 -11.31 9.17 -30.51
C ILE A 293 -11.56 10.35 -29.59
N ILE A 294 -10.53 11.19 -29.36
CA ILE A 294 -10.64 12.40 -28.54
C ILE A 294 -11.66 13.38 -29.14
N LYS A 295 -11.59 13.64 -30.44
CA LYS A 295 -12.54 14.52 -31.15
C LYS A 295 -13.99 14.00 -31.13
N ARG A 296 -14.16 12.67 -31.17
CA ARG A 296 -15.50 12.04 -31.21
C ARG A 296 -16.14 11.94 -29.83
N LYS A 297 -15.37 11.72 -28.76
CA LYS A 297 -15.87 11.47 -27.41
C LYS A 297 -15.44 12.49 -26.35
N GLY A 298 -14.59 13.43 -26.71
CA GLY A 298 -14.11 14.49 -25.81
C GLY A 298 -14.94 15.79 -25.85
N LYS A 299 -16.11 15.75 -26.52
CA LYS A 299 -17.08 16.85 -26.53
C LYS A 299 -18.00 16.79 -25.36
#